data_50f9368b438311684de5bad2ac5d1fac
#
_entry.id   50f9368b438311684de5bad2ac5d1fac
#
_cell.length_a   1.000
_cell.length_b   1.000
_cell.length_c   1.000
_cell.angle_alpha   90.00
_cell.angle_beta   90.00
_cell.angle_gamma   90.00
#
_symmetry.space_group_name_H-M   'P 1'
#
loop_
_entity.id
_entity.type
_entity.pdbx_description
1 polymer ?
#
loop_
_entity_poly.entity_id
_entity_poly.type
_entity_poly.pdbx_seq_one_letter_code
_entity_poly.pdbx_strand_id
1 'polypeptide(L)'
;MIKFVDIKIGDDVTFYALIENMQKRFTPNKSGYYGATLSDGDSSIDARIWDCNLVESKDITAGNVYRFTAHVNEYAGKAQYVIKNIETISE
;
A
#
# COMPACT_ATOMS: atom_id res chain seq x y z
N MET A 1 -1.79 -8.02 15.78
CA MET A 1 -1.47 -7.56 14.42
C MET A 1 -2.68 -7.77 13.51
N ILE A 2 -3.00 -6.77 12.70
CA ILE A 2 -4.12 -6.86 11.76
C ILE A 2 -3.70 -7.68 10.55
N LYS A 3 -4.52 -8.67 10.19
CA LYS A 3 -4.33 -9.47 9.00
C LYS A 3 -5.26 -8.97 7.89
N PHE A 4 -4.83 -9.08 6.64
CA PHE A 4 -5.64 -8.60 5.50
C PHE A 4 -7.01 -9.27 5.44
N VAL A 5 -7.11 -10.52 5.84
CA VAL A 5 -8.38 -11.27 5.85
C VAL A 5 -9.43 -10.61 6.75
N ASP A 6 -9.01 -9.84 7.74
CA ASP A 6 -9.91 -9.17 8.67
C ASP A 6 -10.30 -7.76 8.22
N ILE A 7 -9.72 -7.28 7.12
CA ILE A 7 -9.95 -5.92 6.61
C ILE A 7 -11.07 -5.96 5.58
N LYS A 8 -11.99 -5.00 5.67
CA LYS A 8 -13.18 -4.95 4.81
C LYS A 8 -13.23 -3.65 4.04
N ILE A 9 -13.94 -3.67 2.91
CA ILE A 9 -14.22 -2.48 2.11
C ILE A 9 -14.89 -1.44 2.98
N GLY A 10 -14.37 -0.21 2.93
CA GLY A 10 -14.83 0.90 3.75
C GLY A 10 -13.97 1.18 4.97
N ASP A 11 -13.07 0.25 5.32
CA ASP A 11 -12.23 0.41 6.50
C ASP A 11 -11.10 1.42 6.27
N ASP A 12 -10.77 2.15 7.34
CA ASP A 12 -9.51 2.89 7.44
C ASP A 12 -8.64 2.11 8.42
N VAL A 13 -7.47 1.68 7.96
CA VAL A 13 -6.65 0.74 8.72
C VAL A 13 -5.19 1.13 8.75
N THR A 14 -4.51 0.71 9.81
CA THR A 14 -3.06 0.81 9.93
C THR A 14 -2.51 -0.60 10.15
N PHE A 15 -1.51 -0.97 9.37
CA PHE A 15 -0.96 -2.32 9.43
C PHE A 15 0.51 -2.33 9.04
N TYR A 16 1.20 -3.40 9.40
CA TYR A 16 2.58 -3.65 8.97
C TYR A 16 2.57 -4.64 7.82
N ALA A 17 3.37 -4.38 6.81
CA ALA A 17 3.44 -5.27 5.65
C ALA A 17 4.79 -5.18 4.97
N LEU A 18 5.17 -6.27 4.32
CA LEU A 18 6.33 -6.35 3.45
C LEU A 18 5.93 -5.88 2.06
N ILE A 19 6.73 -5.00 1.45
CA ILE A 19 6.56 -4.68 0.04
C ILE A 19 7.23 -5.78 -0.77
N GLU A 20 6.44 -6.64 -1.40
CA GLU A 20 6.97 -7.70 -2.24
C GLU A 20 7.50 -7.16 -3.56
N ASN A 21 6.75 -6.22 -4.15
CA ASN A 21 7.22 -5.48 -5.32
C ASN A 21 6.53 -4.12 -5.36
N MET A 22 7.12 -3.20 -6.12
CA MET A 22 6.59 -1.85 -6.27
C MET A 22 7.08 -1.27 -7.57
N GLN A 23 6.18 -0.66 -8.35
CA GLN A 23 6.50 -0.07 -9.64
C GLN A 23 5.82 1.27 -9.78
N LYS A 24 6.55 2.26 -10.32
CA LYS A 24 5.94 3.53 -10.68
C LYS A 24 5.18 3.36 -11.98
N ARG A 25 3.94 3.81 -12.00
CA ARG A 25 3.06 3.73 -13.15
C ARG A 25 2.49 5.11 -13.44
N PHE A 26 1.92 5.27 -14.62
CA PHE A 26 1.34 6.54 -15.05
C PHE A 26 -0.08 6.31 -15.55
N THR A 27 -0.98 7.24 -15.17
CA THR A 27 -2.33 7.25 -15.70
C THR A 27 -2.32 7.77 -17.14
N PRO A 28 -3.43 7.63 -17.90
CA PRO A 28 -3.53 8.24 -19.24
C PRO A 28 -3.25 9.74 -19.22
N ASN A 29 -3.50 10.43 -18.12
CA ASN A 29 -3.19 11.86 -17.96
C ASN A 29 -1.74 12.11 -17.59
N LYS A 30 -0.91 11.08 -17.58
CA LYS A 30 0.53 11.13 -17.25
C LYS A 30 0.81 11.50 -15.79
N SER A 31 -0.16 11.33 -14.91
CA SER A 31 0.05 11.45 -13.47
C SER A 31 0.70 10.18 -12.92
N GLY A 32 1.77 10.34 -12.15
CA GLY A 32 2.48 9.20 -11.58
C GLY A 32 1.82 8.68 -10.31
N TYR A 33 1.91 7.37 -10.10
CA TYR A 33 1.54 6.72 -8.85
C TYR A 33 2.37 5.45 -8.71
N TYR A 34 2.38 4.87 -7.51
CA TYR A 34 3.04 3.58 -7.31
C TYR A 34 2.00 2.49 -7.13
N GLY A 35 2.19 1.38 -7.84
CA GLY A 35 1.46 0.15 -7.60
C GLY A 35 2.37 -0.78 -6.82
N ALA A 36 1.87 -1.37 -5.75
CA ALA A 36 2.66 -2.24 -4.89
C ALA A 36 1.88 -3.49 -4.52
N THR A 37 2.61 -4.58 -4.32
CA THR A 37 2.07 -5.80 -3.73
C THR A 37 2.60 -5.89 -2.31
N LEU A 38 1.68 -5.94 -1.35
CA LEU A 38 2.00 -5.96 0.07
C LEU A 38 1.63 -7.31 0.67
N SER A 39 2.46 -7.81 1.58
CA SER A 39 2.22 -9.11 2.23
C SER A 39 2.20 -8.94 3.74
N ASP A 40 1.25 -9.64 4.40
CA ASP A 40 1.21 -9.74 5.86
C ASP A 40 1.83 -11.05 6.37
N GLY A 41 2.43 -11.83 5.47
CA GLY A 41 3.00 -13.13 5.78
C GLY A 41 2.09 -14.30 5.41
N ASP A 42 0.79 -14.07 5.35
CA ASP A 42 -0.20 -15.11 5.01
C ASP A 42 -0.87 -14.87 3.67
N SER A 43 -1.07 -13.60 3.33
CA SER A 43 -1.73 -13.23 2.08
C SER A 43 -1.11 -11.95 1.52
N SER A 44 -1.42 -11.68 0.26
CA SER A 44 -0.92 -10.49 -0.43
C SER A 44 -2.08 -9.68 -0.99
N ILE A 45 -1.90 -8.38 -1.02
CA ILE A 45 -2.88 -7.44 -1.59
C ILE A 45 -2.19 -6.49 -2.55
N ASP A 46 -2.97 -5.93 -3.46
CA ASP A 46 -2.52 -4.84 -4.33
C ASP A 46 -2.88 -3.52 -3.69
N ALA A 47 -1.91 -2.60 -3.69
CA ALA A 47 -2.08 -1.28 -3.11
C ALA A 47 -1.73 -0.20 -4.13
N ARG A 48 -2.39 0.95 -4.00
CA ARG A 48 -2.12 2.14 -4.81
C ARG A 48 -1.60 3.25 -3.92
N ILE A 49 -0.51 3.87 -4.33
CA ILE A 49 0.08 5.00 -3.63
C ILE A 49 0.04 6.19 -4.58
N TRP A 50 -1.02 7.02 -4.46
CA TRP A 50 -1.24 8.12 -5.38
C TRP A 50 -0.32 9.31 -5.10
N ASP A 51 0.08 9.50 -3.84
CA ASP A 51 1.03 10.52 -3.47
C ASP A 51 2.45 9.95 -3.53
N CYS A 52 3.15 10.20 -4.62
CA CYS A 52 4.49 9.67 -4.83
C CYS A 52 5.48 10.14 -3.76
N ASN A 53 5.23 11.27 -3.10
CA ASN A 53 6.10 11.74 -2.03
C ASN A 53 6.15 10.79 -0.84
N LEU A 54 5.08 10.01 -0.62
CA LEU A 54 5.07 9.02 0.46
C LEU A 54 6.18 7.99 0.28
N VAL A 55 6.54 7.71 -0.97
CA VAL A 55 7.61 6.77 -1.31
C VAL A 55 8.94 7.50 -1.46
N GLU A 56 8.94 8.56 -2.24
CA GLU A 56 10.19 9.21 -2.68
C GLU A 56 10.88 10.00 -1.58
N SER A 57 10.11 10.62 -0.68
CA SER A 57 10.70 11.42 0.40
C SER A 57 11.35 10.57 1.50
N LYS A 58 11.02 9.29 1.57
CA LYS A 58 11.50 8.38 2.62
C LYS A 58 12.32 7.21 2.07
N ASP A 59 12.60 7.22 0.78
CA ASP A 59 13.35 6.14 0.11
C ASP A 59 12.72 4.75 0.35
N ILE A 60 11.41 4.68 0.27
CA ILE A 60 10.68 3.43 0.44
C ILE A 60 11.02 2.48 -0.70
N THR A 61 11.40 1.24 -0.37
CA THR A 61 11.85 0.26 -1.36
C THR A 61 11.21 -1.10 -1.13
N ALA A 62 11.10 -1.89 -2.20
CA ALA A 62 10.65 -3.27 -2.11
C ALA A 62 11.65 -4.10 -1.30
N GLY A 63 11.14 -5.15 -0.66
CA GLY A 63 11.95 -6.05 0.15
C GLY A 63 12.00 -5.67 1.63
N ASN A 64 11.32 -4.62 2.03
CA ASN A 64 11.32 -4.14 3.41
C ASN A 64 9.91 -4.08 3.97
N VAL A 65 9.81 -4.09 5.29
CA VAL A 65 8.55 -3.98 6.02
C VAL A 65 8.37 -2.54 6.48
N TYR A 66 7.15 -2.01 6.28
CA TYR A 66 6.79 -0.67 6.70
C TYR A 66 5.44 -0.69 7.39
N ARG A 67 5.13 0.41 8.06
CA ARG A 67 3.80 0.62 8.65
C ARG A 67 2.99 1.48 7.68
N PHE A 68 1.86 0.93 7.25
CA PHE A 68 0.99 1.59 6.27
C PHE A 68 -0.31 2.04 6.92
N THR A 69 -0.78 3.21 6.51
CA THR A 69 -2.14 3.66 6.80
C THR A 69 -2.86 3.70 5.46
N ALA A 70 -4.01 3.06 5.38
CA ALA A 70 -4.74 2.91 4.13
C ALA A 70 -6.24 3.05 4.32
N HIS A 71 -6.92 3.50 3.27
CA HIS A 71 -8.36 3.43 3.14
C HIS A 71 -8.68 2.33 2.12
N VAL A 72 -9.63 1.46 2.46
CA VAL A 72 -10.01 0.35 1.60
C VAL A 72 -11.31 0.69 0.90
N ASN A 73 -11.27 0.81 -0.41
CA ASN A 73 -12.48 1.02 -1.21
C ASN A 73 -12.67 -0.10 -2.22
N GLU A 74 -13.72 -0.02 -3.01
CA GLU A 74 -13.98 -1.02 -4.04
C GLU A 74 -13.70 -0.43 -5.41
N TYR A 75 -12.99 -1.20 -6.24
CA TYR A 75 -12.74 -0.85 -7.63
C TYR A 75 -12.88 -2.11 -8.48
N ALA A 76 -13.74 -2.05 -9.48
CA ALA A 76 -13.99 -3.18 -10.40
C ALA A 76 -14.36 -4.47 -9.66
N GLY A 77 -15.13 -4.36 -8.57
CA GLY A 77 -15.61 -5.49 -7.81
C GLY A 77 -14.60 -6.06 -6.80
N LYS A 78 -13.46 -5.41 -6.63
CA LYS A 78 -12.40 -5.88 -5.72
C LYS A 78 -12.03 -4.81 -4.71
N ALA A 79 -11.56 -5.25 -3.56
CA ALA A 79 -11.03 -4.34 -2.55
C ALA A 79 -9.76 -3.68 -3.10
N GLN A 80 -9.69 -2.35 -3.01
CA GLN A 80 -8.54 -1.58 -3.41
C GLN A 80 -7.99 -0.84 -2.19
N TYR A 81 -6.70 -1.03 -1.92
CA TYR A 81 -6.03 -0.39 -0.79
C TYR A 81 -5.37 0.89 -1.29
N VAL A 82 -5.88 2.03 -0.83
CA VAL A 82 -5.33 3.34 -1.17
C VAL A 82 -4.47 3.78 0.01
N ILE A 83 -3.17 3.84 -0.18
CA ILE A 83 -2.22 4.15 0.89
C ILE A 83 -2.26 5.65 1.17
N LYS A 84 -2.45 6.00 2.43
CA LYS A 84 -2.51 7.38 2.89
C LYS A 84 -1.24 7.82 3.61
N ASN A 85 -0.51 6.87 4.19
CA ASN A 85 0.76 7.16 4.84
C ASN A 85 1.64 5.90 4.89
N ILE A 86 2.95 6.11 4.89
CA ILE A 86 3.93 5.04 5.03
C ILE A 86 4.96 5.51 6.04
N GLU A 87 5.21 4.69 7.06
CA GLU A 87 6.20 5.01 8.07
C GLU A 87 7.28 3.94 8.11
N THR A 88 8.53 4.38 8.22
CA THR A 88 9.63 3.46 8.44
C THR A 88 9.55 2.91 9.87
N ILE A 89 9.98 1.67 10.04
CA ILE A 89 10.03 1.05 11.36
C ILE A 89 11.41 1.29 11.92
N SER A 90 11.47 1.95 13.09
CA SER A 90 12.74 2.14 13.78
C SER A 90 12.92 1.03 14.83
N GLU A 91 14.13 0.55 14.92
CA GLU A 91 14.49 -0.45 15.90
C GLU A 91 15.02 0.19 17.17
#